data_48c2829f2bbb6cfaf2d96cd3b23ca9d2
#
_entry.id   48c2829f2bbb6cfaf2d96cd3b23ca9d2
#
_cell.length_a   1.000
_cell.length_b   1.000
_cell.length_c   1.000
_cell.angle_alpha   90.00
_cell.angle_beta   90.00
_cell.angle_gamma   90.00
#
_symmetry.space_group_name_H-M   'P 1'
#
loop_
_entity.id
_entity.type
_entity.pdbx_description
1 polymer ?
#
loop_
_entity_poly.entity_id
_entity_poly.type
_entity_poly.pdbx_seq_one_letter_code
_entity_poly.pdbx_strand_id
1 'polypeptide(L)'
;MAKASKKKKSDHESHITTDHEEITRWVEERNGQPAIVKGTENGRSALLRIDYPGFTGEETLEAVSWEEFFRIFDENNLAFLYQERTADGDLSRFSKLIDRDRATEE
;
A
#
# COMPACT_ATOMS: atom_id res chain seq x y z
N MET A 1 -19.32 -5.75 -23.39
CA MET A 1 -18.28 -5.09 -22.99
C MET A 1 -17.03 -5.80 -22.73
N ALA A 2 -16.25 -5.80 -23.71
CA ALA A 2 -14.98 -6.44 -23.65
C ALA A 2 -14.11 -5.94 -22.52
N LYS A 3 -14.31 -4.71 -22.19
CA LYS A 3 -13.56 -4.13 -21.11
C LYS A 3 -13.74 -4.80 -19.81
N ALA A 4 -14.95 -5.21 -19.53
CA ALA A 4 -15.24 -5.85 -18.28
C ALA A 4 -14.47 -7.14 -18.12
N SER A 5 -14.35 -7.88 -19.17
CA SER A 5 -13.61 -9.11 -19.14
C SER A 5 -12.17 -8.89 -18.84
N LYS A 6 -11.60 -7.89 -19.44
CA LYS A 6 -10.22 -7.59 -19.22
C LYS A 6 -9.96 -7.18 -17.81
N LYS A 7 -10.85 -6.41 -17.25
CA LYS A 7 -10.72 -5.99 -15.91
C LYS A 7 -10.69 -7.16 -14.96
N LYS A 8 -11.52 -8.12 -15.17
CA LYS A 8 -11.56 -9.27 -14.37
C LYS A 8 -10.25 -10.02 -14.38
N LYS A 9 -9.67 -10.13 -15.52
CA LYS A 9 -8.45 -10.83 -15.68
C LYS A 9 -7.33 -10.20 -14.89
N SER A 10 -7.31 -8.91 -14.80
CA SER A 10 -6.22 -8.25 -14.12
C SER A 10 -6.46 -8.05 -12.66
N ASP A 11 -7.58 -8.49 -12.10
CA ASP A 11 -7.87 -8.28 -10.70
C ASP A 11 -6.85 -8.90 -9.76
N HIS A 12 -6.22 -9.98 -10.15
CA HIS A 12 -5.23 -10.60 -9.29
C HIS A 12 -3.80 -10.20 -9.65
N GLU A 13 -3.66 -9.24 -10.53
CA GLU A 13 -2.34 -8.74 -10.90
C GLU A 13 -2.00 -7.54 -10.03
N SER A 14 -0.72 -7.25 -9.96
CA SER A 14 -0.26 -6.11 -9.16
C SER A 14 -0.46 -4.82 -9.92
N HIS A 15 -0.74 -3.77 -9.17
CA HIS A 15 -0.90 -2.42 -9.71
C HIS A 15 0.02 -1.49 -8.97
N ILE A 16 0.44 -0.42 -9.61
CA ILE A 16 1.34 0.55 -8.98
C ILE A 16 0.68 1.91 -9.07
N THR A 17 0.65 2.64 -7.98
CA THR A 17 0.03 3.96 -7.96
C THR A 17 0.73 4.90 -6.99
N THR A 18 0.58 6.19 -7.24
CA THR A 18 1.01 7.20 -6.28
C THR A 18 -0.19 8.06 -5.87
N ASP A 19 -1.38 7.68 -6.29
CA ASP A 19 -2.59 8.42 -6.00
C ASP A 19 -3.02 8.18 -4.55
N HIS A 20 -2.98 9.22 -3.75
CA HIS A 20 -3.31 9.11 -2.32
C HIS A 20 -4.71 8.56 -2.07
N GLU A 21 -5.66 9.02 -2.85
CA GLU A 21 -7.03 8.57 -2.69
C GLU A 21 -7.20 7.10 -2.99
N GLU A 22 -6.56 6.66 -4.03
CA GLU A 22 -6.61 5.27 -4.42
C GLU A 22 -6.02 4.38 -3.34
N ILE A 23 -4.88 4.79 -2.79
CA ILE A 23 -4.21 4.05 -1.74
C ILE A 23 -5.08 3.99 -0.49
N THR A 24 -5.64 5.12 -0.10
CA THR A 24 -6.47 5.20 1.09
C THR A 24 -7.67 4.26 0.95
N ARG A 25 -8.32 4.30 -0.20
CA ARG A 25 -9.50 3.48 -0.44
C ARG A 25 -9.17 2.00 -0.39
N TRP A 26 -8.08 1.59 -1.03
CA TRP A 26 -7.66 0.20 -1.05
C TRP A 26 -7.39 -0.31 0.36
N VAL A 27 -6.69 0.49 1.15
CA VAL A 27 -6.34 0.12 2.52
C VAL A 27 -7.58 0.04 3.41
N GLU A 28 -8.45 1.03 3.30
CA GLU A 28 -9.63 1.08 4.15
C GLU A 28 -10.62 -0.04 3.84
N GLU A 29 -10.68 -0.45 2.59
CA GLU A 29 -11.53 -1.57 2.22
C GLU A 29 -11.10 -2.85 2.91
N ARG A 30 -9.87 -2.92 3.34
CA ARG A 30 -9.31 -4.11 3.98
C ARG A 30 -9.11 -3.93 5.47
N ASN A 31 -9.70 -2.87 5.99
CA ASN A 31 -9.63 -2.54 7.42
C ASN A 31 -8.21 -2.30 7.92
N GLY A 32 -7.34 -1.85 7.00
CA GLY A 32 -5.99 -1.51 7.38
C GLY A 32 -5.89 -0.07 7.82
N GLN A 33 -4.76 0.30 8.36
CA GLN A 33 -4.52 1.69 8.70
C GLN A 33 -3.04 2.01 8.50
N PRO A 34 -2.74 3.28 8.28
CA PRO A 34 -1.35 3.67 8.02
C PRO A 34 -0.53 3.60 9.29
N ALA A 35 0.70 3.17 9.14
CA ALA A 35 1.57 2.99 10.30
C ALA A 35 3.03 3.13 9.90
N ILE A 36 3.89 3.26 10.89
CA ILE A 36 5.32 3.23 10.66
C ILE A 36 5.91 2.21 11.61
N VAL A 37 7.10 1.73 11.28
CA VAL A 37 7.81 0.82 12.15
C VAL A 37 8.39 1.65 13.28
N LYS A 38 8.07 1.29 14.51
CA LYS A 38 8.49 2.04 15.66
C LYS A 38 10.01 2.04 15.76
N GLY A 39 10.56 3.18 16.09
CA GLY A 39 12.00 3.33 16.13
C GLY A 39 12.57 3.91 14.85
N THR A 40 11.73 4.07 13.82
CA THR A 40 12.18 4.64 12.56
C THR A 40 11.50 5.96 12.28
N GLU A 41 10.99 6.60 13.33
CA GLU A 41 10.21 7.83 13.17
C GLU A 41 11.04 9.05 12.81
N ASN A 42 12.32 8.93 12.81
CA ASN A 42 13.15 10.09 12.54
C ASN A 42 13.28 10.38 11.08
N GLY A 43 12.49 11.31 10.64
CA GLY A 43 12.61 11.85 9.29
C GLY A 43 12.68 10.81 8.20
N ARG A 44 13.72 10.86 7.43
CA ARG A 44 13.82 10.05 6.25
C ARG A 44 13.95 8.57 6.48
N SER A 45 14.21 8.20 7.72
CA SER A 45 14.39 6.78 8.01
C SER A 45 13.10 6.07 8.32
N ALA A 46 12.01 6.81 8.44
CA ALA A 46 10.75 6.17 8.79
C ALA A 46 10.36 5.13 7.75
N LEU A 47 9.97 3.96 8.23
CA LEU A 47 9.54 2.88 7.35
C LEU A 47 8.04 2.74 7.43
N LEU A 48 7.38 2.96 6.31
CA LEU A 48 5.93 2.90 6.24
C LEU A 48 5.42 1.47 6.15
N ARG A 49 4.27 1.23 6.75
CA ARG A 49 3.62 -0.06 6.71
C ARG A 49 2.12 0.15 6.72
N ILE A 50 1.39 -0.89 6.35
CA ILE A 50 -0.05 -0.90 6.55
C ILE A 50 -0.33 -1.91 7.65
N ASP A 51 -1.04 -1.46 8.67
CA ASP A 51 -1.35 -2.30 9.82
C ASP A 51 -2.74 -2.90 9.63
N TYR A 52 -2.81 -4.22 9.48
CA TYR A 52 -4.07 -4.92 9.30
C TYR A 52 -4.51 -5.57 10.61
N PRO A 53 -5.81 -5.77 10.77
CA PRO A 53 -6.31 -6.40 12.01
C PRO A 53 -5.68 -7.78 12.18
N GLY A 54 -5.26 -8.06 13.38
CA GLY A 54 -4.68 -9.36 13.69
C GLY A 54 -3.21 -9.49 13.35
N PHE A 55 -2.58 -8.41 12.96
CA PHE A 55 -1.16 -8.45 12.65
C PHE A 55 -0.35 -8.79 13.89
N THR A 56 0.51 -9.79 13.77
CA THR A 56 1.34 -10.20 14.89
C THR A 56 2.79 -10.37 14.45
N GLY A 57 3.22 -9.60 13.49
CA GLY A 57 4.59 -9.67 13.00
C GLY A 57 5.61 -9.21 14.03
N GLU A 58 6.87 -9.33 13.69
CA GLU A 58 7.94 -9.00 14.59
C GLU A 58 8.13 -7.52 14.79
N GLU A 59 7.72 -6.75 13.83
CA GLU A 59 7.88 -5.30 13.91
C GLU A 59 6.80 -4.71 14.80
N THR A 60 7.17 -3.72 15.59
CA THR A 60 6.19 -2.98 16.35
C THR A 60 5.76 -1.80 15.51
N LEU A 61 4.48 -1.70 15.25
CA LEU A 61 3.95 -0.65 14.40
C LEU A 61 3.31 0.45 15.24
N GLU A 62 3.46 1.66 14.75
CA GLU A 62 2.84 2.82 15.38
C GLU A 62 1.91 3.46 14.37
N ALA A 63 0.64 3.61 14.73
CA ALA A 63 -0.33 4.20 13.83
C ALA A 63 -0.02 5.67 13.60
N VAL A 64 -0.17 6.11 12.36
CA VAL A 64 0.01 7.52 12.02
C VAL A 64 -1.21 7.97 11.23
N SER A 65 -1.36 9.27 11.05
CA SER A 65 -2.46 9.78 10.24
C SER A 65 -2.12 9.55 8.78
N TRP A 66 -3.14 9.59 7.93
CA TRP A 66 -2.91 9.51 6.49
C TRP A 66 -2.05 10.68 6.03
N GLU A 67 -2.23 11.84 6.63
CA GLU A 67 -1.45 13.00 6.28
C GLU A 67 0.03 12.75 6.52
N GLU A 68 0.37 12.18 7.67
CA GLU A 68 1.75 11.89 7.99
C GLU A 68 2.29 10.79 7.10
N PHE A 69 1.48 9.77 6.85
CA PHE A 69 1.86 8.67 5.99
C PHE A 69 2.24 9.19 4.60
N PHE A 70 1.39 10.04 4.03
CA PHE A 70 1.65 10.52 2.68
C PHE A 70 2.77 11.56 2.62
N ARG A 71 2.99 12.27 3.72
CA ARG A 71 4.12 13.18 3.79
C ARG A 71 5.42 12.39 3.62
N ILE A 72 5.55 11.30 4.37
CA ILE A 72 6.73 10.45 4.29
C ILE A 72 6.80 9.76 2.93
N PHE A 73 5.66 9.30 2.46
CA PHE A 73 5.54 8.62 1.18
C PHE A 73 6.08 9.50 0.04
N ASP A 74 5.64 10.75 0.01
CA ASP A 74 6.05 11.64 -1.05
C ASP A 74 7.47 12.13 -0.88
N GLU A 75 7.87 12.42 0.34
CA GLU A 75 9.23 12.89 0.60
C GLU A 75 10.28 11.84 0.24
N ASN A 76 9.93 10.60 0.32
CA ASN A 76 10.85 9.52 0.00
C ASN A 76 10.65 8.96 -1.40
N ASN A 77 9.84 9.64 -2.18
CA ASN A 77 9.63 9.29 -3.59
C ASN A 77 9.17 7.83 -3.74
N LEU A 78 8.17 7.47 -2.98
CA LEU A 78 7.68 6.10 -2.96
C LEU A 78 6.47 5.92 -3.86
N ALA A 79 6.20 4.67 -4.24
CA ALA A 79 5.00 4.29 -4.95
C ALA A 79 4.42 3.09 -4.22
N PHE A 80 3.13 2.85 -4.44
CA PHE A 80 2.41 1.78 -3.76
C PHE A 80 2.08 0.69 -4.74
N LEU A 81 2.61 -0.51 -4.47
CA LEU A 81 2.32 -1.68 -5.29
C LEU A 81 1.28 -2.48 -4.54
N TYR A 82 0.20 -2.85 -5.19
CA TYR A 82 -0.86 -3.57 -4.49
C TYR A 82 -1.56 -4.54 -5.43
N GLN A 83 -2.32 -5.44 -4.85
CA GLN A 83 -3.09 -6.42 -5.58
C GLN A 83 -4.53 -6.33 -5.10
N GLU A 84 -5.47 -6.29 -6.04
CA GLU A 84 -6.88 -6.17 -5.66
C GLU A 84 -7.42 -7.46 -5.10
N ARG A 85 -7.15 -8.55 -5.81
CA ARG A 85 -7.70 -9.83 -5.43
C ARG A 85 -6.66 -10.92 -5.56
N THR A 86 -6.84 -11.97 -4.80
CA THR A 86 -5.99 -13.14 -4.94
C THR A 86 -6.48 -13.93 -6.15
N ALA A 87 -5.73 -14.94 -6.53
CA ALA A 87 -6.12 -15.78 -7.65
C ALA A 87 -7.46 -16.46 -7.40
N ASP A 88 -7.82 -16.63 -6.12
CA ASP A 88 -9.09 -17.25 -5.76
C ASP A 88 -10.26 -16.27 -5.76
N GLY A 89 -10.00 -15.02 -5.99
CA GLY A 89 -11.06 -14.03 -6.03
C GLY A 89 -11.34 -13.29 -4.74
N ASP A 90 -10.61 -13.63 -3.68
CA ASP A 90 -10.77 -12.94 -2.40
C ASP A 90 -9.99 -11.63 -2.39
N LEU A 91 -10.36 -10.73 -1.52
CA LEU A 91 -9.62 -9.49 -1.39
C LEU A 91 -8.18 -9.80 -0.97
N SER A 92 -7.24 -9.24 -1.69
CA SER A 92 -5.84 -9.45 -1.36
C SER A 92 -5.37 -8.35 -0.42
N ARG A 93 -4.53 -8.69 0.53
CA ARG A 93 -3.89 -7.71 1.39
C ARG A 93 -2.44 -7.49 1.00
N PHE A 94 -2.06 -7.99 -0.16
CA PHE A 94 -0.68 -7.83 -0.61
C PHE A 94 -0.43 -6.39 -1.04
N SER A 95 0.55 -5.77 -0.42
CA SER A 95 0.98 -4.44 -0.84
C SER A 95 2.41 -4.24 -0.42
N LYS A 96 3.07 -3.29 -1.04
CA LYS A 96 4.45 -3.03 -0.76
C LYS A 96 4.79 -1.62 -1.24
N LEU A 97 5.67 -0.97 -0.52
CA LEU A 97 6.14 0.35 -0.92
C LEU A 97 7.43 0.18 -1.70
N ILE A 98 7.49 0.79 -2.86
CA ILE A 98 8.66 0.66 -3.72
C ILE A 98 9.13 2.04 -4.12
N ASP A 99 10.31 2.10 -4.70
CA ASP A 99 10.89 3.33 -5.16
C ASP A 99 10.10 3.83 -6.38
N ARG A 100 9.63 5.07 -6.31
CA ARG A 100 8.83 5.65 -7.39
C ARG A 100 9.60 5.67 -8.72
N ASP A 101 10.88 5.93 -8.65
CA ASP A 101 11.68 5.96 -9.86
C ASP A 101 11.71 4.61 -10.56
N ARG A 102 11.77 3.55 -9.79
CA ARG A 102 11.78 2.23 -10.38
C ARG A 102 10.43 1.90 -10.97
N ALA A 103 9.38 2.38 -10.34
CA ALA A 103 8.03 2.12 -10.80
C ALA A 103 7.80 2.72 -12.18
N THR A 104 8.37 3.88 -12.42
CA THR A 104 8.13 4.56 -13.69
C THR A 104 8.94 4.01 -14.83
N GLU A 105 9.85 3.12 -14.55
CA GLU A 105 10.64 2.54 -15.61
C GLU A 105 9.87 1.48 -16.35
N GLU A 106 8.79 1.06 -15.81
CA GLU A 106 7.96 0.11 -16.48
C GLU A 106 7.31 0.70 -17.67
#